data_3b66770d0bce79aa47f26d6cf715495a
#
_entry.id   3b66770d0bce79aa47f26d6cf715495a
#
_cell.length_a   1.000
_cell.length_b   1.000
_cell.length_c   1.000
_cell.angle_alpha   90.00
_cell.angle_beta   90.00
_cell.angle_gamma   90.00
#
_symmetry.space_group_name_H-M   'P 1'
#
loop_
_entity.id
_entity.type
_entity.pdbx_description
1 polymer ?
#
loop_
_entity_poly.entity_id
_entity_poly.type
_entity_poly.pdbx_seq_one_letter_code
_entity_poly.pdbx_strand_id
1 'polypeptide(L)'
;LAACAAKTTTTEQDTDTPAQTAPADKAAEETTAADAADKQITVGFCPMDLSNNFFANIANSLRNAADAANVKAIISDGKSDAATQIAALENFISQGVDVIIVVPVDAESLKGVIAEAKTAGIPVITHTTEYADATCNMNVAELEMGQANGSACGKWMAETFGADADCKYAILTQRSLEQTIGRENGIMQGIAEYCP
;
A
#
# COMPACT_ATOMS: atom_id res chain seq x y z
N LEU A 1 -13.44 -28.87 56.40
CA LEU A 1 -13.85 -30.24 56.67
C LEU A 1 -13.65 -31.04 55.40
N ALA A 2 -12.57 -31.74 55.33
CA ALA A 2 -12.34 -33.15 55.59
C ALA A 2 -12.78 -33.97 54.37
N ALA A 3 -11.97 -34.64 53.71
CA ALA A 3 -10.89 -35.54 53.97
C ALA A 3 -11.09 -36.82 53.15
N CYS A 4 -10.01 -37.25 52.65
CA CYS A 4 -9.44 -38.59 52.62
C CYS A 4 -9.88 -39.51 51.50
N ALA A 5 -8.97 -39.91 50.69
CA ALA A 5 -7.88 -40.91 50.84
C ALA A 5 -8.41 -42.27 50.36
N ALA A 6 -7.76 -43.00 49.62
CA ALA A 6 -6.46 -43.54 49.43
C ALA A 6 -6.53 -44.94 48.80
N LYS A 7 -5.50 -45.27 48.03
CA LYS A 7 -4.84 -46.60 47.97
C LYS A 7 -5.58 -47.76 47.28
N THR A 8 -4.99 -48.63 46.56
CA THR A 8 -3.61 -49.10 46.30
C THR A 8 -3.65 -50.25 45.29
N THR A 9 -2.58 -50.35 44.49
CA THR A 9 -1.80 -51.56 44.11
C THR A 9 -2.51 -52.66 43.30
N THR A 10 -1.95 -53.32 42.34
CA THR A 10 -0.61 -53.81 42.04
C THR A 10 -0.67 -54.67 40.76
N THR A 11 0.36 -54.59 39.92
CA THR A 11 1.11 -55.66 39.22
C THR A 11 0.36 -56.60 38.24
N GLU A 12 0.83 -56.83 37.12
CA GLU A 12 1.89 -57.56 36.41
C GLU A 12 1.50 -57.63 34.91
N GLN A 13 2.34 -57.21 34.02
CA GLN A 13 3.28 -57.93 33.20
C GLN A 13 2.65 -59.01 32.28
N ASP A 14 2.61 -58.81 31.00
CA ASP A 14 3.38 -59.60 30.04
C ASP A 14 3.29 -59.08 28.58
N THR A 15 4.43 -58.92 28.01
CA THR A 15 4.92 -59.08 26.64
C THR A 15 3.90 -59.22 25.50
N ASP A 16 3.96 -58.34 24.50
CA ASP A 16 4.50 -58.72 23.18
C ASP A 16 4.74 -57.52 22.23
N THR A 17 5.78 -57.59 21.46
CA THR A 17 6.41 -56.65 20.56
C THR A 17 5.85 -56.82 19.14
N PRO A 18 6.21 -55.98 18.16
CA PRO A 18 5.69 -54.68 17.70
C PRO A 18 5.02 -54.75 16.36
N ALA A 19 4.11 -53.86 16.09
CA ALA A 19 3.68 -53.54 14.74
C ALA A 19 4.06 -52.10 14.41
N GLN A 20 5.09 -52.02 13.65
CA GLN A 20 5.64 -50.82 13.02
C GLN A 20 4.65 -50.27 11.96
N THR A 21 3.93 -49.23 12.29
CA THR A 21 3.20 -48.44 11.31
C THR A 21 4.03 -47.21 10.96
N ALA A 22 4.50 -47.20 9.71
CA ALA A 22 5.22 -46.11 9.08
C ALA A 22 4.42 -44.78 9.14
N PRO A 23 5.09 -43.63 9.28
CA PRO A 23 4.43 -42.33 9.18
C PRO A 23 3.97 -42.10 7.74
N ALA A 24 2.72 -41.67 7.60
CA ALA A 24 2.17 -41.18 6.37
C ALA A 24 2.98 -39.96 5.90
N ASP A 25 3.67 -40.16 4.81
CA ASP A 25 4.36 -39.14 4.03
C ASP A 25 3.34 -38.10 3.58
N LYS A 26 3.37 -36.92 4.19
CA LYS A 26 2.73 -35.74 3.66
C LYS A 26 3.56 -35.32 2.46
N ALA A 27 3.16 -35.77 1.27
CA ALA A 27 3.64 -35.19 0.04
C ALA A 27 3.30 -33.70 0.08
N ALA A 28 4.30 -32.88 0.35
CA ALA A 28 4.30 -31.49 -0.02
C ALA A 28 4.24 -31.50 -1.55
N GLU A 29 3.14 -31.03 -2.13
CA GLU A 29 3.10 -30.67 -3.54
C GLU A 29 4.16 -29.59 -3.75
N GLU A 30 5.31 -29.98 -4.22
CA GLU A 30 6.25 -29.09 -4.91
C GLU A 30 5.52 -28.59 -6.16
N THR A 31 4.91 -27.41 -6.07
CA THR A 31 4.49 -26.64 -7.23
C THR A 31 5.77 -26.31 -7.99
N THR A 32 6.03 -27.08 -9.04
CA THR A 32 7.24 -26.93 -9.85
C THR A 32 7.24 -25.55 -10.50
N ALA A 33 8.37 -24.87 -10.44
CA ALA A 33 8.61 -23.55 -11.04
C ALA A 33 8.32 -23.48 -12.57
N ALA A 34 7.97 -24.59 -13.20
CA ALA A 34 7.61 -24.70 -14.61
C ALA A 34 6.15 -24.26 -14.91
N ASP A 35 5.23 -24.36 -13.93
CA ASP A 35 3.82 -23.96 -14.13
C ASP A 35 3.62 -22.44 -13.97
N ALA A 36 4.59 -21.74 -13.38
CA ALA A 36 4.57 -20.29 -13.20
C ALA A 36 5.03 -19.52 -14.46
N ALA A 37 5.63 -20.17 -15.44
CA ALA A 37 6.23 -19.50 -16.60
C ALA A 37 5.25 -19.12 -17.70
N ASP A 38 3.99 -19.62 -17.67
CA ASP A 38 2.97 -19.38 -18.72
C ASP A 38 1.75 -18.58 -18.22
N LYS A 39 1.70 -18.23 -16.93
CA LYS A 39 0.60 -17.43 -16.37
C LYS A 39 0.87 -15.95 -16.60
N GLN A 40 0.04 -15.29 -17.42
CA GLN A 40 0.07 -13.86 -17.58
C GLN A 40 -0.27 -13.18 -16.25
N ILE A 41 0.65 -12.36 -15.72
CA ILE A 41 0.45 -11.59 -14.51
C ILE A 41 -0.67 -10.57 -14.73
N THR A 42 -1.55 -10.43 -13.75
CA THR A 42 -2.66 -9.47 -13.76
C THR A 42 -2.47 -8.43 -12.66
N VAL A 43 -2.49 -7.15 -13.03
CA VAL A 43 -2.39 -6.00 -12.13
C VAL A 43 -3.73 -5.31 -12.05
N GLY A 44 -4.30 -5.17 -10.84
CA GLY A 44 -5.43 -4.29 -10.56
C GLY A 44 -4.93 -2.89 -10.19
N PHE A 45 -5.43 -1.85 -10.84
CA PHE A 45 -5.10 -0.46 -10.49
C PHE A 45 -6.35 0.35 -10.22
N CYS A 46 -6.42 0.97 -9.05
CA CYS A 46 -7.49 1.89 -8.68
C CYS A 46 -6.90 3.28 -8.39
N PRO A 47 -6.87 4.19 -9.37
CA PRO A 47 -6.52 5.59 -9.13
C PRO A 47 -7.61 6.29 -8.31
N MET A 48 -7.28 7.43 -7.73
CA MET A 48 -8.24 8.26 -6.99
C MET A 48 -9.39 8.71 -7.88
N ASP A 49 -9.09 9.23 -9.09
CA ASP A 49 -10.11 9.77 -10.00
C ASP A 49 -9.52 9.92 -11.41
N LEU A 50 -10.08 9.23 -12.39
CA LEU A 50 -9.63 9.30 -13.79
C LEU A 50 -10.06 10.59 -14.53
N SER A 51 -10.97 11.38 -13.96
CA SER A 51 -11.29 12.71 -14.51
C SER A 51 -10.15 13.70 -14.31
N ASN A 52 -9.24 13.43 -13.37
CA ASN A 52 -8.03 14.20 -13.18
C ASN A 52 -6.93 13.71 -14.13
N ASN A 53 -6.41 14.62 -14.97
CA ASN A 53 -5.38 14.34 -15.95
C ASN A 53 -4.10 13.69 -15.36
N PHE A 54 -3.74 14.01 -14.11
CA PHE A 54 -2.60 13.42 -13.45
C PHE A 54 -2.78 11.90 -13.31
N PHE A 55 -3.92 11.46 -12.75
CA PHE A 55 -4.20 10.04 -12.58
C PHE A 55 -4.50 9.32 -13.89
N ALA A 56 -5.13 10.01 -14.85
CA ALA A 56 -5.31 9.48 -16.20
C ALA A 56 -3.98 9.20 -16.91
N ASN A 57 -2.98 10.07 -16.74
CA ASN A 57 -1.63 9.85 -17.27
C ASN A 57 -0.91 8.68 -16.59
N ILE A 58 -1.05 8.54 -15.28
CA ILE A 58 -0.51 7.37 -14.54
C ILE A 58 -1.15 6.08 -15.07
N ALA A 59 -2.49 6.06 -15.24
CA ALA A 59 -3.21 4.90 -15.75
C ALA A 59 -2.77 4.53 -17.19
N ASN A 60 -2.55 5.51 -18.06
CA ASN A 60 -2.05 5.29 -19.42
C ASN A 60 -0.60 4.77 -19.40
N SER A 61 0.25 5.34 -18.54
CA SER A 61 1.63 4.86 -18.39
C SER A 61 1.69 3.42 -17.89
N LEU A 62 0.80 3.07 -16.93
CA LEU A 62 0.68 1.70 -16.45
C LEU A 62 0.24 0.74 -17.56
N ARG A 63 -0.77 1.11 -18.39
CA ARG A 63 -1.18 0.28 -19.53
C ARG A 63 -0.03 0.03 -20.49
N ASN A 64 0.66 1.10 -20.87
CA ASN A 64 1.79 0.99 -21.81
C ASN A 64 2.92 0.10 -21.25
N ALA A 65 3.23 0.23 -19.96
CA ALA A 65 4.24 -0.60 -19.31
C ALA A 65 3.79 -2.05 -19.19
N ALA A 66 2.52 -2.30 -18.87
CA ALA A 66 1.92 -3.61 -18.77
C ALA A 66 1.93 -4.33 -20.14
N ASP A 67 1.52 -3.64 -21.20
CA ASP A 67 1.54 -4.16 -22.57
C ASP A 67 2.97 -4.53 -23.01
N ALA A 68 3.95 -3.68 -22.71
CA ALA A 68 5.36 -3.95 -23.03
C ALA A 68 5.93 -5.14 -22.25
N ALA A 69 5.40 -5.43 -21.06
CA ALA A 69 5.82 -6.52 -20.20
C ALA A 69 4.96 -7.79 -20.32
N ASN A 70 3.99 -7.83 -21.24
CA ASN A 70 2.98 -8.90 -21.35
C ASN A 70 2.22 -9.15 -20.05
N VAL A 71 1.88 -8.06 -19.33
CA VAL A 71 1.09 -8.04 -18.10
C VAL A 71 -0.32 -7.55 -18.42
N LYS A 72 -1.34 -8.14 -17.83
CA LYS A 72 -2.73 -7.68 -17.95
C LYS A 72 -2.99 -6.58 -16.91
N ALA A 73 -3.32 -5.37 -17.35
CA ALA A 73 -3.73 -4.29 -16.46
C ALA A 73 -5.27 -4.16 -16.44
N ILE A 74 -5.87 -4.22 -15.25
CA ILE A 74 -7.29 -3.95 -15.00
C ILE A 74 -7.36 -2.64 -14.23
N ILE A 75 -8.00 -1.62 -14.80
CA ILE A 75 -8.07 -0.29 -14.20
C ILE A 75 -9.53 0.01 -13.83
N SER A 76 -9.76 0.36 -12.58
CA SER A 76 -11.06 0.76 -12.04
C SER A 76 -10.98 2.19 -11.49
N ASP A 77 -11.86 3.06 -11.96
CA ASP A 77 -11.89 4.47 -11.54
C ASP A 77 -12.43 4.59 -10.11
N GLY A 78 -11.68 5.21 -9.22
CA GLY A 78 -12.07 5.46 -7.82
C GLY A 78 -13.07 6.58 -7.65
N LYS A 79 -13.24 7.47 -8.65
CA LYS A 79 -14.23 8.57 -8.69
C LYS A 79 -14.19 9.51 -7.47
N SER A 80 -13.03 9.64 -6.83
CA SER A 80 -12.85 10.38 -5.59
C SER A 80 -13.80 9.93 -4.46
N ASP A 81 -14.20 8.65 -4.47
CA ASP A 81 -15.16 8.07 -3.54
C ASP A 81 -14.63 6.79 -2.90
N ALA A 82 -14.57 6.77 -1.56
CA ALA A 82 -14.01 5.65 -0.82
C ALA A 82 -14.79 4.34 -1.01
N ALA A 83 -16.13 4.40 -1.06
CA ALA A 83 -16.95 3.20 -1.26
C ALA A 83 -16.73 2.60 -2.66
N THR A 84 -16.55 3.45 -3.66
CA THR A 84 -16.20 3.03 -5.03
C THR A 84 -14.83 2.36 -5.06
N GLN A 85 -13.84 2.90 -4.32
CA GLN A 85 -12.51 2.28 -4.24
C GLN A 85 -12.56 0.93 -3.50
N ILE A 86 -13.28 0.84 -2.39
CA ILE A 86 -13.47 -0.43 -1.67
C ILE A 86 -14.03 -1.49 -2.61
N ALA A 87 -15.15 -1.20 -3.29
CA ALA A 87 -15.77 -2.13 -4.22
C ALA A 87 -14.82 -2.53 -5.38
N ALA A 88 -13.98 -1.61 -5.86
CA ALA A 88 -12.98 -1.91 -6.88
C ALA A 88 -11.92 -2.89 -6.37
N LEU A 89 -11.42 -2.69 -5.15
CA LEU A 89 -10.42 -3.57 -4.53
C LEU A 89 -10.99 -4.96 -4.23
N GLU A 90 -12.21 -5.04 -3.66
CA GLU A 90 -12.94 -6.30 -3.45
C GLU A 90 -13.11 -7.08 -4.76
N ASN A 91 -13.43 -6.38 -5.85
CA ASN A 91 -13.54 -6.98 -7.17
C ASN A 91 -12.18 -7.50 -7.68
N PHE A 92 -11.07 -6.78 -7.45
CA PHE A 92 -9.73 -7.27 -7.78
C PHE A 92 -9.36 -8.52 -6.97
N ILE A 93 -9.68 -8.53 -5.67
CA ILE A 93 -9.48 -9.69 -4.79
C ILE A 93 -10.28 -10.89 -5.32
N SER A 94 -11.56 -10.69 -5.63
CA SER A 94 -12.45 -11.73 -6.17
C SER A 94 -11.96 -12.28 -7.51
N GLN A 95 -11.36 -11.45 -8.36
CA GLN A 95 -10.77 -11.85 -9.64
C GLN A 95 -9.41 -12.56 -9.47
N GLY A 96 -8.82 -12.54 -8.29
CA GLY A 96 -7.53 -13.15 -8.02
C GLY A 96 -6.40 -12.49 -8.81
N VAL A 97 -6.37 -11.14 -8.85
CA VAL A 97 -5.26 -10.41 -9.47
C VAL A 97 -3.96 -10.71 -8.72
N ASP A 98 -2.83 -10.64 -9.39
CA ASP A 98 -1.53 -10.96 -8.80
C ASP A 98 -0.96 -9.80 -7.97
N VAL A 99 -1.39 -8.56 -8.21
CA VAL A 99 -1.02 -7.37 -7.44
C VAL A 99 -2.09 -6.29 -7.57
N ILE A 100 -2.30 -5.52 -6.50
CA ILE A 100 -3.17 -4.35 -6.50
C ILE A 100 -2.31 -3.10 -6.30
N ILE A 101 -2.54 -2.08 -7.13
CA ILE A 101 -2.01 -0.73 -6.97
C ILE A 101 -3.18 0.20 -6.69
N VAL A 102 -3.10 1.02 -5.65
CA VAL A 102 -4.17 1.95 -5.31
C VAL A 102 -3.62 3.33 -4.94
N VAL A 103 -4.32 4.38 -5.39
CA VAL A 103 -4.13 5.76 -4.92
C VAL A 103 -5.32 6.09 -4.02
N PRO A 104 -5.18 5.98 -2.69
CA PRO A 104 -6.30 6.14 -1.76
C PRO A 104 -6.88 7.56 -1.76
N VAL A 105 -8.19 7.67 -1.60
CA VAL A 105 -8.87 8.98 -1.41
C VAL A 105 -8.65 9.53 -0.01
N ASP A 106 -8.51 8.66 0.98
CA ASP A 106 -8.19 9.00 2.37
C ASP A 106 -7.42 7.87 3.07
N ALA A 107 -6.85 8.17 4.24
CA ALA A 107 -5.96 7.26 4.96
C ALA A 107 -6.69 6.15 5.74
N GLU A 108 -7.98 6.25 5.98
CA GLU A 108 -8.69 5.35 6.89
C GLU A 108 -9.58 4.32 6.18
N SER A 109 -10.28 4.75 5.13
CA SER A 109 -11.38 3.99 4.52
C SER A 109 -10.95 2.65 3.93
N LEU A 110 -9.73 2.55 3.39
CA LEU A 110 -9.27 1.36 2.69
C LEU A 110 -8.56 0.33 3.57
N LYS A 111 -8.37 0.61 4.87
CA LYS A 111 -7.65 -0.29 5.79
C LYS A 111 -8.23 -1.71 5.79
N GLY A 112 -9.55 -1.85 5.83
CA GLY A 112 -10.21 -3.15 5.86
C GLY A 112 -9.92 -3.97 4.60
N VAL A 113 -10.18 -3.41 3.43
CA VAL A 113 -10.02 -4.13 2.15
C VAL A 113 -8.54 -4.39 1.82
N ILE A 114 -7.60 -3.53 2.27
CA ILE A 114 -6.15 -3.79 2.13
C ILE A 114 -5.74 -4.99 3.00
N ALA A 115 -6.27 -5.09 4.22
CA ALA A 115 -6.04 -6.24 5.09
C ALA A 115 -6.66 -7.53 4.52
N GLU A 116 -7.80 -7.44 3.84
CA GLU A 116 -8.42 -8.56 3.12
C GLU A 116 -7.55 -9.03 1.95
N ALA A 117 -7.03 -8.10 1.13
CA ALA A 117 -6.10 -8.43 0.05
C ALA A 117 -4.84 -9.14 0.58
N LYS A 118 -4.27 -8.64 1.69
CA LYS A 118 -3.14 -9.28 2.37
C LYS A 118 -3.47 -10.70 2.82
N THR A 119 -4.67 -10.92 3.39
CA THR A 119 -5.14 -12.25 3.81
C THR A 119 -5.33 -13.19 2.63
N ALA A 120 -5.77 -12.65 1.48
CA ALA A 120 -5.87 -13.39 0.22
C ALA A 120 -4.50 -13.65 -0.45
N GLY A 121 -3.40 -13.18 0.13
CA GLY A 121 -2.05 -13.31 -0.42
C GLY A 121 -1.76 -12.38 -1.60
N ILE A 122 -2.59 -11.36 -1.83
CA ILE A 122 -2.43 -10.40 -2.91
C ILE A 122 -1.64 -9.20 -2.39
N PRO A 123 -0.43 -8.92 -2.89
CA PRO A 123 0.33 -7.75 -2.52
C PRO A 123 -0.37 -6.46 -2.95
N VAL A 124 -0.37 -5.47 -2.04
CA VAL A 124 -0.94 -4.15 -2.29
C VAL A 124 0.17 -3.11 -2.27
N ILE A 125 0.22 -2.29 -3.31
CA ILE A 125 1.08 -1.12 -3.42
C ILE A 125 0.19 0.11 -3.29
N THR A 126 0.45 0.94 -2.28
CA THR A 126 -0.24 2.22 -2.11
C THR A 126 0.62 3.37 -2.62
N HIS A 127 -0.02 4.42 -3.12
CA HIS A 127 0.64 5.63 -3.56
C HIS A 127 0.12 6.82 -2.75
N THR A 128 1.02 7.65 -2.25
CA THR A 128 0.77 8.87 -1.47
C THR A 128 0.26 8.69 -0.03
N THR A 129 -0.31 7.55 0.33
CA THR A 129 -0.84 7.28 1.67
C THR A 129 -0.24 5.99 2.20
N GLU A 130 0.24 6.01 3.44
CA GLU A 130 0.85 4.84 4.08
C GLU A 130 -0.21 3.98 4.76
N TYR A 131 -0.12 2.67 4.52
CA TYR A 131 -0.90 1.66 5.21
C TYR A 131 0.02 0.58 5.77
N ALA A 132 -0.18 0.23 7.04
CA ALA A 132 0.63 -0.77 7.73
C ALA A 132 0.52 -2.17 7.10
N ASP A 133 -0.62 -2.49 6.47
CA ASP A 133 -0.89 -3.77 5.82
C ASP A 133 -0.57 -3.77 4.32
N ALA A 134 -0.18 -2.64 3.74
CA ALA A 134 0.32 -2.60 2.38
C ALA A 134 1.70 -3.27 2.27
N THR A 135 1.93 -3.94 1.17
CA THR A 135 3.23 -4.59 0.89
C THR A 135 4.31 -3.55 0.61
N CYS A 136 3.93 -2.46 -0.05
CA CYS A 136 4.81 -1.35 -0.38
C CYS A 136 4.01 -0.05 -0.38
N ASN A 137 4.60 1.01 0.19
CA ASN A 137 4.05 2.35 0.14
C ASN A 137 4.96 3.21 -0.75
N MET A 138 4.44 3.69 -1.87
CA MET A 138 5.12 4.62 -2.76
C MET A 138 4.78 6.04 -2.37
N ASN A 139 5.61 6.67 -1.55
CA ASN A 139 5.39 8.03 -1.09
C ASN A 139 6.27 9.02 -1.82
N VAL A 140 5.71 10.21 -2.02
CA VAL A 140 6.48 11.41 -2.33
C VAL A 140 6.69 12.14 -1.00
N ALA A 141 7.93 12.54 -0.72
CA ALA A 141 8.24 13.35 0.46
C ALA A 141 7.70 14.78 0.26
N GLU A 142 6.40 14.95 0.53
CA GLU A 142 5.66 16.18 0.20
C GLU A 142 6.22 17.41 0.91
N LEU A 143 6.61 17.26 2.18
CA LEU A 143 7.24 18.33 2.94
C LEU A 143 8.58 18.74 2.31
N GLU A 144 9.44 17.79 2.00
CA GLU A 144 10.76 18.01 1.43
C GLU A 144 10.67 18.62 0.03
N MET A 145 9.71 18.13 -0.79
CA MET A 145 9.43 18.71 -2.10
C MET A 145 8.92 20.15 -1.96
N GLY A 146 8.07 20.41 -0.98
CA GLY A 146 7.63 21.75 -0.62
C GLY A 146 8.79 22.63 -0.22
N GLN A 147 9.66 22.16 0.68
CA GLN A 147 10.87 22.89 1.11
C GLN A 147 11.78 23.26 -0.05
N ALA A 148 12.06 22.32 -0.95
CA ALA A 148 12.88 22.58 -2.12
C ALA A 148 12.30 23.69 -3.01
N ASN A 149 10.99 23.66 -3.25
CA ASN A 149 10.29 24.70 -3.99
C ASN A 149 10.29 26.03 -3.27
N GLY A 150 10.06 26.02 -1.95
CA GLY A 150 10.06 27.19 -1.09
C GLY A 150 11.44 27.85 -1.02
N SER A 151 12.50 27.05 -0.84
CA SER A 151 13.89 27.53 -0.81
C SER A 151 14.29 28.18 -2.14
N ALA A 152 13.90 27.59 -3.28
CA ALA A 152 14.14 28.19 -4.59
C ALA A 152 13.42 29.54 -4.75
N CYS A 153 12.16 29.62 -4.32
CA CYS A 153 11.36 30.85 -4.32
C CYS A 153 11.93 31.91 -3.38
N GLY A 154 12.23 31.54 -2.13
CA GLY A 154 12.78 32.44 -1.12
C GLY A 154 14.15 32.99 -1.53
N LYS A 155 15.01 32.14 -2.08
CA LYS A 155 16.30 32.59 -2.64
C LYS A 155 16.11 33.62 -3.76
N TRP A 156 15.23 33.35 -4.71
CA TRP A 156 14.92 34.29 -5.79
C TRP A 156 14.36 35.62 -5.25
N MET A 157 13.46 35.55 -4.24
CA MET A 157 12.91 36.75 -3.58
C MET A 157 13.99 37.58 -2.90
N ALA A 158 14.85 36.94 -2.10
CA ALA A 158 15.97 37.61 -1.42
C ALA A 158 16.98 38.26 -2.39
N GLU A 159 17.28 37.57 -3.50
CA GLU A 159 18.19 38.11 -4.53
C GLU A 159 17.54 39.26 -5.31
N THR A 160 16.22 39.25 -5.49
CA THR A 160 15.52 40.25 -6.31
C THR A 160 15.12 41.47 -5.52
N PHE A 161 14.65 41.31 -4.30
CA PHE A 161 14.05 42.36 -3.47
C PHE A 161 14.84 42.67 -2.20
N GLY A 162 15.79 41.84 -1.82
CA GLY A 162 16.48 41.86 -0.55
C GLY A 162 15.86 40.92 0.48
N ALA A 163 16.70 40.33 1.34
CA ALA A 163 16.22 39.35 2.33
C ALA A 163 15.29 39.98 3.39
N ASP A 164 15.46 41.27 3.68
CA ASP A 164 14.64 42.02 4.66
C ASP A 164 13.43 42.74 4.02
N ALA A 165 13.16 42.51 2.74
CA ALA A 165 12.04 43.14 2.05
C ALA A 165 10.70 42.60 2.52
N ASP A 166 9.71 43.48 2.80
CA ASP A 166 8.32 43.08 3.08
C ASP A 166 7.65 42.56 1.79
N CYS A 167 8.04 41.36 1.40
CA CYS A 167 7.51 40.69 0.22
C CYS A 167 6.23 39.93 0.56
N LYS A 168 5.21 40.06 -0.29
CA LYS A 168 3.97 39.29 -0.20
C LYS A 168 3.93 38.21 -1.27
N TYR A 169 3.60 37.00 -0.88
CA TYR A 169 3.40 35.89 -1.79
C TYR A 169 2.08 35.16 -1.53
N ALA A 170 1.62 34.40 -2.51
CA ALA A 170 0.43 33.58 -2.37
C ALA A 170 0.75 32.15 -2.78
N ILE A 171 0.25 31.19 -2.02
CA ILE A 171 0.35 29.75 -2.33
C ILE A 171 -1.02 29.29 -2.77
N LEU A 172 -1.10 28.72 -4.00
CA LEU A 172 -2.29 28.03 -4.47
C LEU A 172 -2.21 26.59 -3.99
N THR A 173 -3.14 26.18 -3.15
CA THR A 173 -3.16 24.86 -2.53
C THR A 173 -4.59 24.32 -2.41
N GLN A 174 -4.72 22.99 -2.27
CA GLN A 174 -5.99 22.31 -2.02
C GLN A 174 -5.95 21.66 -0.64
N ARG A 175 -6.36 22.39 0.39
CA ARG A 175 -6.27 21.96 1.80
C ARG A 175 -7.20 20.80 2.18
N SER A 176 -8.02 20.29 1.27
CA SER A 176 -8.80 19.07 1.46
C SER A 176 -7.97 17.79 1.33
N LEU A 177 -6.73 17.89 0.86
CA LEU A 177 -5.80 16.78 0.69
C LEU A 177 -4.61 16.95 1.65
N GLU A 178 -4.34 15.92 2.44
CA GLU A 178 -3.23 15.92 3.42
C GLU A 178 -1.87 16.15 2.76
N GLN A 179 -1.66 15.56 1.59
CA GLN A 179 -0.43 15.68 0.80
C GLN A 179 -0.14 17.15 0.45
N THR A 180 -1.16 17.91 0.07
CA THR A 180 -1.00 19.31 -0.30
C THR A 180 -0.75 20.22 0.90
N ILE A 181 -1.22 19.84 2.09
CA ILE A 181 -0.90 20.54 3.36
C ILE A 181 0.58 20.35 3.70
N GLY A 182 1.11 19.13 3.58
CA GLY A 182 2.54 18.85 3.77
C GLY A 182 3.42 19.68 2.83
N ARG A 183 3.05 19.74 1.55
CA ARG A 183 3.73 20.55 0.54
C ARG A 183 3.68 22.04 0.82
N GLU A 184 2.51 22.56 1.22
CA GLU A 184 2.32 23.96 1.61
C GLU A 184 3.22 24.35 2.80
N ASN A 185 3.23 23.50 3.84
CA ASN A 185 4.09 23.73 5.01
C ASN A 185 5.57 23.74 4.62
N GLY A 186 5.99 22.83 3.73
CA GLY A 186 7.35 22.83 3.19
C GLY A 186 7.69 24.12 2.44
N ILE A 187 6.79 24.60 1.57
CA ILE A 187 7.00 25.85 0.83
C ILE A 187 7.21 27.01 1.79
N MET A 188 6.36 27.14 2.81
CA MET A 188 6.51 28.22 3.82
C MET A 188 7.84 28.13 4.57
N GLN A 189 8.26 26.92 4.96
CA GLN A 189 9.55 26.70 5.62
C GLN A 189 10.71 27.08 4.72
N GLY A 190 10.69 26.63 3.45
CA GLY A 190 11.75 26.93 2.52
C GLY A 190 11.87 28.44 2.17
N ILE A 191 10.74 29.16 2.08
CA ILE A 191 10.78 30.62 1.89
C ILE A 191 11.40 31.31 3.11
N ALA A 192 11.03 30.89 4.33
CA ALA A 192 11.51 31.47 5.57
C ALA A 192 13.02 31.27 5.81
N GLU A 193 13.68 30.37 5.10
CA GLU A 193 15.15 30.22 5.14
C GLU A 193 15.87 31.45 4.57
N TYR A 194 15.25 32.16 3.64
CA TYR A 194 15.86 33.28 2.91
C TYR A 194 15.16 34.63 3.13
N CYS A 195 13.88 34.59 3.51
CA CYS A 195 13.03 35.76 3.78
C CYS A 195 12.27 35.49 5.08
N PRO A 196 12.92 35.65 6.25
CA PRO A 196 12.36 35.32 7.58
C PRO A 196 11.20 36.26 8.00
#